data_0078aa335260ff2f315415ad6424b2fe
#
_entry.id   0078aa335260ff2f315415ad6424b2fe
#
_cell.length_a   1.000
_cell.length_b   1.000
_cell.length_c   1.000
_cell.angle_alpha   90.00
_cell.angle_beta   90.00
_cell.angle_gamma   90.00
#
_symmetry.space_group_name_H-M   'P 1'
#
loop_
_entity.id
_entity.type
_entity.pdbx_description
1 polymer ?
#
loop_
_entity_poly.entity_id
_entity_poly.type
_entity_poly.pdbx_seq_one_letter_code
_entity_poly.pdbx_strand_id
1 'polypeptide(L)'
;MTLPRHRLSKAGSRYAAARDSLRERATPYLRIDPRAFGAFRIALALLLLGDLLVYRLPGVRAFYTDDGVLPRSTLAEVYPLLESVSIHALSGSARVQTTLLAVAVGVAVCLLVGYRTRASTGLSLVLLASLYARNPYAINGGNTILVVFLFVSLFLPLDAGWSLTAGRGGGADRDDADGGRADEREASERDGGDDPRVCSLATAVTLLTLVSIYAANAVSKYRSDAWTSGIAVPRIFQLEEFTVGLGPFVSEHAAVLATINWLWIALLSASVLLVVATGWLRVGVALAFVSAHLGMAATMRLAVFPFVMIAVLLLFFPPGVWNLVEAATPKLHGSARPAERESRSDGGSAKEADRSDAESATEAAPPALSRVRRGIRAGSTLLLVGFFLALVWWQAAGVGLVDLPASDSGGDLSEVSWSFFAPNPPDASSWYVVRGTLESGESIDVRDRDPVTYDRPPDAAETYPTTLWHQFGFRLKNAGESRYRPVAAYVCERSDRSVESVTVFHVEQPVDPNGPVGAPEPEERIRAAC
;
A
#
# COMPACT_ATOMS: atom_id res chain seq x y z
N MET A 1 31.57 38.84 -21.72
CA MET A 1 30.14 39.00 -22.05
C MET A 1 29.35 38.73 -20.78
N THR A 2 29.14 39.77 -19.94
CA THR A 2 28.51 39.68 -18.62
C THR A 2 27.00 39.93 -18.78
N LEU A 3 26.20 38.88 -18.56
CA LEU A 3 24.74 38.99 -18.55
C LEU A 3 24.29 39.93 -17.42
N PRO A 4 23.35 40.85 -17.66
CA PRO A 4 22.98 41.87 -16.69
C PRO A 4 22.22 41.24 -15.50
N ARG A 5 22.80 41.32 -14.31
CA ARG A 5 22.25 40.87 -12.99
C ARG A 5 20.80 41.30 -12.75
N HIS A 6 20.32 42.36 -13.40
CA HIS A 6 18.95 42.88 -13.27
C HIS A 6 17.86 42.00 -13.94
N ARG A 7 18.20 41.20 -14.97
CA ARG A 7 17.25 40.26 -15.60
C ARG A 7 17.04 39.00 -14.77
N LEU A 8 18.08 38.52 -14.07
CA LEU A 8 18.01 37.36 -13.17
C LEU A 8 17.17 37.65 -11.91
N SER A 9 17.25 38.88 -11.37
CA SER A 9 16.46 39.32 -10.22
C SER A 9 14.95 39.42 -10.54
N LYS A 10 14.57 39.94 -11.70
CA LYS A 10 13.16 40.02 -12.16
C LYS A 10 12.57 38.63 -12.53
N ALA A 11 13.37 37.73 -13.04
CA ALA A 11 12.94 36.36 -13.29
C ALA A 11 12.70 35.61 -11.97
N GLY A 12 13.57 35.78 -10.99
CA GLY A 12 13.43 35.19 -9.66
C GLY A 12 12.18 35.69 -8.91
N SER A 13 11.89 37.00 -8.97
CA SER A 13 10.67 37.56 -8.34
C SER A 13 9.37 37.11 -9.01
N ARG A 14 9.37 36.96 -10.35
CA ARG A 14 8.21 36.41 -11.08
C ARG A 14 7.98 34.94 -10.77
N TYR A 15 9.06 34.17 -10.62
CA TYR A 15 8.99 32.75 -10.25
C TYR A 15 8.46 32.58 -8.82
N ALA A 16 8.92 33.39 -7.89
CA ALA A 16 8.44 33.41 -6.51
C ALA A 16 6.95 33.78 -6.45
N ALA A 17 6.52 34.85 -7.11
CA ALA A 17 5.13 35.28 -7.16
C ALA A 17 4.20 34.24 -7.82
N ALA A 18 4.64 33.59 -8.91
CA ALA A 18 3.88 32.52 -9.54
C ALA A 18 3.74 31.29 -8.63
N ARG A 19 4.81 30.91 -7.93
CA ARG A 19 4.82 29.81 -6.96
C ARG A 19 3.85 30.09 -5.81
N ASP A 20 3.88 31.30 -5.26
CA ASP A 20 3.05 31.67 -4.13
C ASP A 20 1.57 31.74 -4.53
N SER A 21 1.26 32.28 -5.72
CA SER A 21 -0.11 32.24 -6.28
C SER A 21 -0.62 30.82 -6.54
N LEU A 22 0.23 29.91 -7.05
CA LEU A 22 -0.13 28.50 -7.22
C LEU A 22 -0.36 27.82 -5.87
N ARG A 23 0.48 28.11 -4.89
CA ARG A 23 0.34 27.58 -3.53
C ARG A 23 -0.98 28.02 -2.90
N GLU A 24 -1.29 29.31 -2.94
CA GLU A 24 -2.56 29.85 -2.41
C GLU A 24 -3.79 29.19 -3.05
N ARG A 25 -3.77 28.98 -4.36
CA ARG A 25 -4.88 28.33 -5.09
C ARG A 25 -4.99 26.83 -4.80
N ALA A 26 -3.87 26.11 -4.64
CA ALA A 26 -3.86 24.66 -4.41
C ALA A 26 -4.08 24.30 -2.93
N THR A 27 -3.67 25.15 -2.00
CA THR A 27 -3.74 24.90 -0.56
C THR A 27 -5.12 24.42 -0.06
N PRO A 28 -6.27 25.01 -0.44
CA PRO A 28 -7.58 24.58 0.05
C PRO A 28 -7.91 23.12 -0.31
N TYR A 29 -7.37 22.63 -1.40
CA TYR A 29 -7.63 21.27 -1.93
C TYR A 29 -6.70 20.20 -1.35
N LEU A 30 -5.50 20.59 -0.88
CA LEU A 30 -4.42 19.69 -0.45
C LEU A 30 -4.22 19.67 1.07
N ARG A 31 -5.02 20.41 1.83
CA ARG A 31 -5.00 20.40 3.30
C ARG A 31 -5.64 19.14 3.86
N ILE A 32 -4.98 18.50 4.82
CA ILE A 32 -5.44 17.31 5.53
C ILE A 32 -5.69 17.64 7.00
N ASP A 33 -6.79 17.13 7.57
CA ASP A 33 -7.09 17.24 8.99
C ASP A 33 -6.08 16.41 9.83
N PRO A 34 -5.53 16.94 10.92
CA PRO A 34 -4.59 16.21 11.78
C PRO A 34 -5.10 14.86 12.26
N ARG A 35 -6.40 14.73 12.53
CA ARG A 35 -7.04 13.46 12.96
C ARG A 35 -7.01 12.42 11.86
N ALA A 36 -7.08 12.82 10.59
CA ALA A 36 -6.95 11.93 9.45
C ALA A 36 -5.59 11.21 9.42
N PHE A 37 -4.49 11.87 9.83
CA PHE A 37 -3.18 11.20 9.93
C PHE A 37 -3.17 10.13 11.03
N GLY A 38 -3.83 10.39 12.17
CA GLY A 38 -3.99 9.41 13.23
C GLY A 38 -4.78 8.19 12.76
N ALA A 39 -5.92 8.40 12.11
CA ALA A 39 -6.74 7.34 11.54
C ALA A 39 -5.98 6.53 10.46
N PHE A 40 -5.29 7.22 9.55
CA PHE A 40 -4.48 6.59 8.52
C PHE A 40 -3.33 5.75 9.11
N ARG A 41 -2.62 6.25 10.11
CA ARG A 41 -1.58 5.50 10.83
C ARG A 41 -2.15 4.23 11.47
N ILE A 42 -3.29 4.33 12.17
CA ILE A 42 -3.96 3.18 12.79
C ILE A 42 -4.35 2.17 11.71
N ALA A 43 -4.97 2.63 10.62
CA ALA A 43 -5.35 1.76 9.51
C ALA A 43 -4.13 1.06 8.88
N LEU A 44 -3.03 1.78 8.61
CA LEU A 44 -1.78 1.19 8.12
C LEU A 44 -1.22 0.13 9.08
N ALA A 45 -1.21 0.41 10.37
CA ALA A 45 -0.69 -0.52 11.36
C ALA A 45 -1.56 -1.80 11.47
N LEU A 46 -2.89 -1.66 11.41
CA LEU A 46 -3.81 -2.80 11.37
C LEU A 46 -3.63 -3.62 10.08
N LEU A 47 -3.39 -2.97 8.94
CA LEU A 47 -3.07 -3.66 7.69
C LEU A 47 -1.78 -4.45 7.78
N LEU A 48 -0.73 -3.86 8.35
CA LEU A 48 0.53 -4.55 8.59
C LEU A 48 0.35 -5.77 9.49
N LEU A 49 -0.38 -5.61 10.60
CA LEU A 49 -0.68 -6.70 11.52
C LEU A 49 -1.50 -7.79 10.83
N GLY A 50 -2.50 -7.41 10.04
CA GLY A 50 -3.31 -8.35 9.26
C GLY A 50 -2.48 -9.13 8.23
N ASP A 51 -1.65 -8.45 7.43
CA ASP A 51 -0.77 -9.12 6.45
C ASP A 51 0.21 -10.07 7.16
N LEU A 52 0.86 -9.61 8.22
CA LEU A 52 1.87 -10.39 8.94
C LEU A 52 1.28 -11.59 9.69
N LEU A 53 0.19 -11.41 10.42
CA LEU A 53 -0.37 -12.44 11.30
C LEU A 53 -1.29 -13.42 10.57
N VAL A 54 -2.07 -12.94 9.60
CA VAL A 54 -3.06 -13.78 8.90
C VAL A 54 -2.45 -14.50 7.70
N TYR A 55 -1.56 -13.83 6.97
CA TYR A 55 -1.01 -14.41 5.74
C TYR A 55 0.44 -14.87 5.90
N ARG A 56 1.36 -14.02 6.41
CA ARG A 56 2.80 -14.30 6.35
C ARG A 56 3.25 -15.29 7.39
N LEU A 57 2.82 -15.15 8.64
CA LEU A 57 3.25 -16.02 9.73
C LEU A 57 2.80 -17.47 9.55
N PRO A 58 1.55 -17.77 9.16
CA PRO A 58 1.14 -19.16 8.86
C PRO A 58 1.89 -19.75 7.66
N GLY A 59 2.22 -18.92 6.66
CA GLY A 59 2.93 -19.32 5.45
C GLY A 59 4.46 -19.34 5.57
N VAL A 60 5.05 -19.06 6.74
CA VAL A 60 6.49 -18.82 6.87
C VAL A 60 7.34 -19.95 6.31
N ARG A 61 7.00 -21.21 6.62
CA ARG A 61 7.77 -22.39 6.18
C ARG A 61 7.67 -22.62 4.68
N ALA A 62 6.48 -22.46 4.10
CA ALA A 62 6.26 -22.70 2.69
C ALA A 62 6.89 -21.62 1.80
N PHE A 63 6.85 -20.33 2.21
CA PHE A 63 7.16 -19.24 1.31
C PHE A 63 8.47 -18.51 1.60
N TYR A 64 9.06 -18.66 2.80
CA TYR A 64 10.22 -17.84 3.23
C TYR A 64 11.43 -18.64 3.70
N THR A 65 11.38 -19.98 3.68
CA THR A 65 12.52 -20.85 4.05
C THR A 65 13.18 -21.48 2.83
N ASP A 66 14.33 -22.11 3.03
CA ASP A 66 15.00 -22.85 1.97
C ASP A 66 14.37 -24.24 1.71
N ASP A 67 13.63 -24.77 2.70
CA ASP A 67 12.79 -25.97 2.57
C ASP A 67 11.41 -25.65 1.99
N GLY A 68 11.21 -24.42 1.49
CA GLY A 68 9.96 -23.93 0.92
C GLY A 68 9.94 -23.94 -0.60
N VAL A 69 8.86 -23.37 -1.17
CA VAL A 69 8.63 -23.35 -2.64
C VAL A 69 9.53 -22.37 -3.40
N LEU A 70 10.28 -21.49 -2.72
CA LEU A 70 11.26 -20.60 -3.32
C LEU A 70 12.51 -20.52 -2.44
N PRO A 71 13.45 -21.48 -2.54
CA PRO A 71 14.75 -21.42 -1.88
C PRO A 71 15.56 -20.19 -2.28
N ARG A 72 16.48 -19.73 -1.43
CA ARG A 72 17.36 -18.59 -1.73
C ARG A 72 18.22 -18.81 -2.98
N SER A 73 18.65 -20.04 -3.25
CA SER A 73 19.37 -20.37 -4.48
C SER A 73 18.57 -20.04 -5.74
N THR A 74 17.29 -20.42 -5.76
CA THR A 74 16.38 -20.09 -6.87
C THR A 74 16.09 -18.57 -6.93
N LEU A 75 15.94 -17.92 -5.76
CA LEU A 75 15.75 -16.47 -5.72
C LEU A 75 16.98 -15.73 -6.28
N ALA A 76 18.20 -16.14 -5.91
CA ALA A 76 19.44 -15.56 -6.39
C ALA A 76 19.63 -15.77 -7.91
N GLU A 77 19.22 -16.92 -8.45
CA GLU A 77 19.26 -17.21 -9.88
C GLU A 77 18.30 -16.31 -10.68
N VAL A 78 17.07 -16.15 -10.19
CA VAL A 78 15.98 -15.46 -10.92
C VAL A 78 15.98 -13.95 -10.67
N TYR A 79 16.22 -13.53 -9.43
CA TYR A 79 16.15 -12.14 -8.97
C TYR A 79 17.35 -11.76 -8.09
N PRO A 80 18.58 -11.74 -8.64
CA PRO A 80 19.80 -11.52 -7.84
C PRO A 80 19.79 -10.17 -7.10
N LEU A 81 19.16 -9.14 -7.68
CA LEU A 81 19.01 -7.85 -7.01
C LEU A 81 18.10 -7.94 -5.78
N LEU A 82 16.97 -8.64 -5.87
CA LEU A 82 16.04 -8.78 -4.74
C LEU A 82 16.66 -9.61 -3.63
N GLU A 83 17.39 -10.66 -3.97
CA GLU A 83 18.15 -11.47 -3.01
C GLU A 83 19.16 -10.61 -2.25
N SER A 84 19.96 -9.80 -2.95
CA SER A 84 21.03 -9.00 -2.37
C SER A 84 20.53 -7.91 -1.43
N VAL A 85 19.34 -7.35 -1.63
CA VAL A 85 18.76 -6.26 -0.80
C VAL A 85 17.84 -6.76 0.31
N SER A 86 17.51 -8.07 0.34
CA SER A 86 16.56 -8.63 1.29
C SER A 86 17.23 -9.11 2.58
N ILE A 87 16.89 -8.51 3.72
CA ILE A 87 17.29 -8.98 5.06
C ILE A 87 16.76 -10.41 5.30
N HIS A 88 15.56 -10.72 4.80
CA HIS A 88 14.97 -12.05 4.91
C HIS A 88 15.71 -13.08 4.04
N ALA A 89 16.48 -12.68 3.05
CA ALA A 89 17.33 -13.58 2.27
C ALA A 89 18.66 -13.92 2.96
N LEU A 90 19.02 -13.26 4.08
CA LEU A 90 20.24 -13.59 4.83
C LEU A 90 20.20 -15.00 5.44
N SER A 91 19.01 -15.56 5.68
CA SER A 91 18.85 -16.90 6.23
C SER A 91 17.63 -17.61 5.67
N GLY A 92 17.77 -18.90 5.31
CA GLY A 92 16.66 -19.80 4.94
C GLY A 92 16.01 -20.52 6.13
N SER A 93 16.49 -20.28 7.36
CA SER A 93 15.98 -20.97 8.55
C SER A 93 14.60 -20.47 8.97
N ALA A 94 13.66 -21.39 9.23
CA ALA A 94 12.32 -21.08 9.72
C ALA A 94 12.36 -20.27 11.04
N ARG A 95 13.31 -20.55 11.93
CA ARG A 95 13.46 -19.84 13.22
C ARG A 95 13.81 -18.36 13.00
N VAL A 96 14.75 -18.07 12.10
CA VAL A 96 15.16 -16.69 11.78
C VAL A 96 14.01 -15.96 11.10
N GLN A 97 13.32 -16.58 10.16
CA GLN A 97 12.17 -15.97 9.47
C GLN A 97 11.04 -15.64 10.47
N THR A 98 10.69 -16.57 11.35
CA THR A 98 9.66 -16.34 12.38
C THR A 98 10.09 -15.21 13.33
N THR A 99 11.37 -15.12 13.71
CA THR A 99 11.87 -14.04 14.56
C THR A 99 11.78 -12.68 13.87
N LEU A 100 12.17 -12.59 12.59
CA LEU A 100 12.04 -11.35 11.80
C LEU A 100 10.58 -10.91 11.66
N LEU A 101 9.66 -11.85 11.43
CA LEU A 101 8.22 -11.58 11.40
C LEU A 101 7.71 -11.10 12.77
N ALA A 102 8.15 -11.72 13.87
CA ALA A 102 7.79 -11.29 15.23
C ALA A 102 8.28 -9.86 15.53
N VAL A 103 9.49 -9.52 15.09
CA VAL A 103 10.01 -8.13 15.17
C VAL A 103 9.15 -7.19 14.35
N ALA A 104 8.77 -7.56 13.11
CA ALA A 104 7.90 -6.76 12.26
C ALA A 104 6.53 -6.52 12.91
N VAL A 105 5.93 -7.54 13.55
CA VAL A 105 4.70 -7.41 14.33
C VAL A 105 4.87 -6.44 15.49
N GLY A 106 5.96 -6.55 16.26
CA GLY A 106 6.27 -5.61 17.37
C GLY A 106 6.39 -4.16 16.89
N VAL A 107 7.05 -3.94 15.74
CA VAL A 107 7.17 -2.61 15.12
C VAL A 107 5.80 -2.09 14.64
N ALA A 108 4.97 -2.95 14.05
CA ALA A 108 3.61 -2.58 13.64
C ALA A 108 2.72 -2.20 14.85
N VAL A 109 2.87 -2.87 15.99
CA VAL A 109 2.21 -2.49 17.25
C VAL A 109 2.70 -1.13 17.74
N CYS A 110 4.01 -0.84 17.68
CA CYS A 110 4.55 0.50 18.00
C CYS A 110 3.95 1.58 17.09
N LEU A 111 3.77 1.29 15.80
CA LEU A 111 3.11 2.20 14.85
C LEU A 111 1.63 2.38 15.21
N LEU A 112 0.91 1.30 15.57
CA LEU A 112 -0.50 1.33 15.96
C LEU A 112 -0.75 2.29 17.12
N VAL A 113 0.04 2.18 18.18
CA VAL A 113 -0.09 3.03 19.38
C VAL A 113 0.53 4.43 19.21
N GLY A 114 1.22 4.67 18.11
CA GLY A 114 1.86 5.95 17.82
C GLY A 114 3.14 6.19 18.63
N TYR A 115 3.91 5.15 18.90
CA TYR A 115 5.21 5.26 19.55
C TYR A 115 6.30 5.46 18.50
N ARG A 116 7.09 6.55 18.61
CA ARG A 116 8.17 6.90 17.67
C ARG A 116 7.75 6.69 16.20
N THR A 117 6.64 7.26 15.82
CA THR A 117 5.93 6.98 14.55
C THR A 117 6.83 6.94 13.31
N ARG A 118 7.76 7.89 13.15
CA ARG A 118 8.69 7.91 12.01
C ARG A 118 9.63 6.70 11.98
N ALA A 119 10.19 6.33 13.14
CA ALA A 119 11.08 5.16 13.25
C ALA A 119 10.29 3.86 13.01
N SER A 120 9.09 3.74 13.62
CA SER A 120 8.23 2.58 13.43
C SER A 120 7.79 2.44 11.96
N THR A 121 7.43 3.55 11.29
CA THR A 121 7.11 3.54 9.85
C THR A 121 8.30 3.12 9.00
N GLY A 122 9.50 3.66 9.28
CA GLY A 122 10.73 3.32 8.54
C GLY A 122 11.12 1.87 8.70
N LEU A 123 11.07 1.34 9.94
CA LEU A 123 11.35 -0.08 10.20
C LEU A 123 10.30 -0.99 9.57
N SER A 124 9.00 -0.63 9.63
CA SER A 124 7.94 -1.36 8.95
C SER A 124 8.17 -1.41 7.44
N LEU A 125 8.54 -0.27 6.83
CA LEU A 125 8.86 -0.20 5.40
C LEU A 125 10.03 -1.13 5.04
N VAL A 126 11.13 -1.07 5.78
CA VAL A 126 12.34 -1.88 5.50
C VAL A 126 12.06 -3.36 5.66
N LEU A 127 11.42 -3.77 6.77
CA LEU A 127 11.12 -5.18 7.03
C LEU A 127 10.11 -5.74 6.03
N LEU A 128 9.06 -4.97 5.69
CA LEU A 128 8.05 -5.40 4.74
C LEU A 128 8.59 -5.48 3.32
N ALA A 129 9.32 -4.46 2.86
CA ALA A 129 9.95 -4.46 1.53
C ALA A 129 10.96 -5.62 1.40
N SER A 130 11.74 -5.87 2.45
CA SER A 130 12.65 -7.01 2.52
C SER A 130 11.91 -8.36 2.46
N LEU A 131 10.78 -8.49 3.16
CA LEU A 131 9.95 -9.71 3.12
C LEU A 131 9.37 -9.94 1.72
N TYR A 132 8.91 -8.89 1.06
CA TYR A 132 8.37 -8.98 -0.30
C TYR A 132 9.47 -9.28 -1.32
N ALA A 133 10.67 -8.73 -1.14
CA ALA A 133 11.84 -9.06 -1.95
C ALA A 133 12.29 -10.53 -1.76
N ARG A 134 12.10 -11.13 -0.56
CA ARG A 134 12.40 -12.55 -0.30
C ARG A 134 11.52 -13.50 -1.13
N ASN A 135 10.26 -13.13 -1.37
CA ASN A 135 9.38 -13.92 -2.24
C ASN A 135 8.46 -13.02 -3.07
N PRO A 136 8.91 -12.60 -4.27
CA PRO A 136 8.13 -11.74 -5.16
C PRO A 136 6.92 -12.44 -5.80
N TYR A 137 6.83 -13.77 -5.73
CA TYR A 137 5.66 -14.52 -6.17
C TYR A 137 4.50 -14.47 -5.16
N ALA A 138 4.80 -14.26 -3.88
CA ALA A 138 3.80 -14.24 -2.82
C ALA A 138 3.23 -12.83 -2.54
N ILE A 139 3.25 -11.93 -3.52
CA ILE A 139 2.73 -10.56 -3.41
C ILE A 139 1.84 -10.20 -4.60
N ASN A 140 0.98 -9.20 -4.40
CA ASN A 140 0.16 -8.61 -5.46
C ASN A 140 0.33 -7.08 -5.51
N GLY A 141 -0.41 -6.42 -6.40
CA GLY A 141 -0.37 -4.96 -6.53
C GLY A 141 -0.74 -4.21 -5.24
N GLY A 142 -1.60 -4.77 -4.39
CA GLY A 142 -1.93 -4.19 -3.08
C GLY A 142 -0.74 -4.14 -2.13
N ASN A 143 0.11 -5.16 -2.15
CA ASN A 143 1.34 -5.19 -1.36
C ASN A 143 2.34 -4.11 -1.79
N THR A 144 2.50 -3.91 -3.10
CA THR A 144 3.39 -2.85 -3.63
C THR A 144 2.85 -1.45 -3.35
N ILE A 145 1.53 -1.24 -3.45
CA ILE A 145 0.87 0.02 -3.06
C ILE A 145 1.08 0.30 -1.56
N LEU A 146 0.98 -0.73 -0.70
CA LEU A 146 1.24 -0.58 0.74
C LEU A 146 2.67 -0.08 1.01
N VAL A 147 3.68 -0.63 0.32
CA VAL A 147 5.08 -0.17 0.41
C VAL A 147 5.20 1.28 -0.02
N VAL A 148 4.56 1.69 -1.11
CA VAL A 148 4.55 3.08 -1.58
C VAL A 148 3.95 4.02 -0.54
N PHE A 149 2.81 3.68 0.06
CA PHE A 149 2.19 4.53 1.07
C PHE A 149 2.93 4.50 2.42
N LEU A 150 3.62 3.43 2.78
CA LEU A 150 4.57 3.43 3.90
C LEU A 150 5.74 4.38 3.64
N PHE A 151 6.28 4.40 2.41
CA PHE A 151 7.37 5.29 2.05
C PHE A 151 6.95 6.78 2.15
N VAL A 152 5.86 7.19 1.53
CA VAL A 152 5.41 8.60 1.61
C VAL A 152 5.00 8.98 3.04
N SER A 153 4.55 8.02 3.84
CA SER A 153 4.18 8.20 5.25
C SER A 153 5.34 8.64 6.15
N LEU A 154 6.60 8.38 5.77
CA LEU A 154 7.78 8.86 6.49
C LEU A 154 7.84 10.40 6.56
N PHE A 155 7.19 11.08 5.62
CA PHE A 155 7.21 12.52 5.48
C PHE A 155 5.91 13.17 5.99
N LEU A 156 4.95 12.37 6.47
CA LEU A 156 3.68 12.84 7.04
C LEU A 156 3.76 12.95 8.57
N PRO A 157 3.02 13.88 9.19
CA PRO A 157 2.94 14.01 10.64
C PRO A 157 1.96 12.98 11.23
N LEU A 158 2.31 11.70 11.19
CA LEU A 158 1.45 10.60 11.65
C LEU A 158 1.18 10.61 13.18
N ASP A 159 1.92 11.40 13.93
CA ASP A 159 1.77 11.62 15.37
C ASP A 159 0.78 12.75 15.71
N ALA A 160 0.23 13.45 14.72
CA ALA A 160 -0.64 14.60 14.91
C ALA A 160 -2.00 14.26 15.57
N GLY A 161 -2.42 12.97 15.54
CA GLY A 161 -3.66 12.51 16.15
C GLY A 161 -3.52 11.16 16.88
N TRP A 162 -4.17 11.04 18.03
CA TRP A 162 -4.31 9.78 18.81
C TRP A 162 -3.01 9.00 19.04
N SER A 163 -1.91 9.70 19.33
CA SER A 163 -0.58 9.13 19.52
C SER A 163 -0.15 9.15 20.98
N LEU A 164 0.50 8.08 21.47
CA LEU A 164 1.09 8.02 22.82
C LEU A 164 2.19 9.05 23.03
N THR A 165 2.89 9.46 21.97
CA THR A 165 3.96 10.46 22.04
C THR A 165 3.43 11.89 22.09
N ALA A 166 2.22 12.15 21.61
CA ALA A 166 1.60 13.47 21.67
C ALA A 166 1.36 13.98 23.10
N GLY A 167 1.15 13.07 24.07
CA GLY A 167 0.94 13.40 25.47
C GLY A 167 2.21 13.59 26.30
N ARG A 168 3.37 13.09 25.86
CA ARG A 168 4.66 13.13 26.58
C ARG A 168 5.59 14.27 26.15
N GLY A 169 5.32 14.94 25.03
CA GLY A 169 6.14 16.02 24.46
C GLY A 169 5.94 17.39 25.13
N GLY A 170 5.42 17.44 26.33
CA GLY A 170 5.21 18.68 27.08
C GLY A 170 6.46 19.26 27.75
N GLY A 171 7.58 18.56 27.81
CA GLY A 171 8.66 19.02 28.69
C GLY A 171 10.11 18.79 28.29
N ALA A 172 10.47 17.85 27.43
CA ALA A 172 11.88 17.52 27.26
C ALA A 172 12.41 17.37 25.82
N ASP A 173 11.56 17.06 24.84
CA ASP A 173 12.02 16.81 23.45
C ASP A 173 11.56 17.92 22.46
N ARG A 174 11.10 19.08 22.96
CA ARG A 174 10.69 20.19 22.10
C ARG A 174 11.85 20.91 21.43
N ASP A 175 13.02 20.86 22.03
CA ASP A 175 14.19 21.60 21.53
C ASP A 175 14.77 20.99 20.24
N ASP A 176 14.63 19.66 20.01
CA ASP A 176 15.17 19.01 18.83
C ASP A 176 14.17 18.87 17.64
N ALA A 177 12.87 18.96 17.89
CA ALA A 177 11.82 18.84 16.86
C ALA A 177 11.25 20.20 16.38
N ASP A 178 11.52 21.28 17.09
CA ASP A 178 10.81 22.56 16.93
C ASP A 178 11.26 23.41 15.73
N GLY A 179 12.45 23.18 15.19
CA GLY A 179 12.94 23.90 14.01
C GLY A 179 12.15 23.66 12.70
N GLY A 180 11.26 22.65 12.66
CA GLY A 180 10.34 22.39 11.54
C GLY A 180 8.93 22.96 11.76
N ARG A 181 8.52 23.05 13.03
CA ARG A 181 7.20 23.58 13.41
C ARG A 181 7.16 25.10 13.51
N ALA A 182 8.29 25.77 13.79
CA ALA A 182 8.34 27.23 13.83
C ALA A 182 8.02 27.85 12.48
N ASP A 183 8.63 27.34 11.38
CA ASP A 183 8.34 27.86 10.03
C ASP A 183 6.93 27.49 9.54
N GLU A 184 6.37 26.35 10.01
CA GLU A 184 4.98 25.98 9.70
C GLU A 184 3.98 26.80 10.49
N ARG A 185 4.31 27.21 11.73
CA ARG A 185 3.52 28.14 12.54
C ARG A 185 3.61 29.55 12.00
N GLU A 186 4.79 30.07 11.65
CA GLU A 186 4.94 31.38 11.01
C GLU A 186 4.24 31.44 9.65
N ALA A 187 4.19 30.34 8.88
CA ALA A 187 3.42 30.24 7.65
C ALA A 187 1.90 30.17 7.92
N SER A 188 1.47 29.59 9.05
CA SER A 188 0.07 29.53 9.48
C SER A 188 -0.39 30.86 10.07
N GLU A 189 0.46 31.56 10.82
CA GLU A 189 0.16 32.89 11.38
C GLU A 189 0.07 33.96 10.29
N ARG A 190 0.77 33.81 9.19
CA ARG A 190 0.66 34.72 8.02
C ARG A 190 -0.61 34.51 7.19
N ASP A 191 -1.28 33.38 7.33
CA ASP A 191 -2.50 33.02 6.56
C ASP A 191 -3.81 33.34 7.32
N GLY A 192 -3.74 34.13 8.40
CA GLY A 192 -4.87 34.88 9.00
C GLY A 192 -6.10 34.07 9.44
N GLY A 193 -5.95 32.75 9.75
CA GLY A 193 -7.07 31.92 10.19
C GLY A 193 -6.60 30.72 11.01
N ASP A 194 -7.35 30.42 12.06
CA ASP A 194 -7.18 29.33 13.05
C ASP A 194 -7.45 27.92 12.43
N ASP A 195 -6.98 27.66 11.20
CA ASP A 195 -7.21 26.39 10.48
C ASP A 195 -6.11 25.38 10.82
N PRO A 196 -6.38 24.34 11.64
CA PRO A 196 -5.39 23.39 12.10
C PRO A 196 -4.94 22.40 11.01
N ARG A 197 -5.50 22.47 9.79
CA ARG A 197 -5.20 21.57 8.70
C ARG A 197 -3.79 21.74 8.17
N VAL A 198 -3.12 20.61 7.88
CA VAL A 198 -1.73 20.56 7.39
C VAL A 198 -1.71 20.55 5.86
N CYS A 199 -0.90 21.46 5.27
CA CYS A 199 -0.60 21.46 3.84
C CYS A 199 0.92 21.46 3.63
N SER A 200 1.43 20.41 3.03
CA SER A 200 2.86 20.25 2.72
C SER A 200 3.04 19.55 1.37
N LEU A 201 4.26 19.52 0.86
CA LEU A 201 4.58 18.72 -0.33
C LEU A 201 4.23 17.24 -0.12
N ALA A 202 4.49 16.71 1.08
CA ALA A 202 4.19 15.31 1.39
C ALA A 202 2.69 15.03 1.35
N THR A 203 1.83 15.93 1.88
CA THR A 203 0.38 15.79 1.76
C THR A 203 -0.07 15.80 0.31
N ALA A 204 0.47 16.72 -0.50
CA ALA A 204 0.15 16.81 -1.92
C ALA A 204 0.55 15.53 -2.66
N VAL A 205 1.80 15.05 -2.48
CA VAL A 205 2.28 13.80 -3.09
C VAL A 205 1.40 12.63 -2.69
N THR A 206 1.04 12.50 -1.41
CA THR A 206 0.21 11.39 -0.92
C THR A 206 -1.17 11.37 -1.60
N LEU A 207 -1.87 12.51 -1.61
CA LEU A 207 -3.20 12.61 -2.22
C LEU A 207 -3.14 12.39 -3.74
N LEU A 208 -2.17 13.00 -4.42
CA LEU A 208 -2.00 12.87 -5.86
C LEU A 208 -1.54 11.47 -6.28
N THR A 209 -0.78 10.75 -5.46
CA THR A 209 -0.42 9.35 -5.70
C THR A 209 -1.68 8.47 -5.82
N LEU A 210 -2.63 8.60 -4.88
CA LEU A 210 -3.88 7.83 -4.97
C LEU A 210 -4.67 8.18 -6.23
N VAL A 211 -4.83 9.47 -6.53
CA VAL A 211 -5.56 9.92 -7.72
C VAL A 211 -4.88 9.45 -9.00
N SER A 212 -3.53 9.46 -9.06
CA SER A 212 -2.79 8.96 -10.22
C SER A 212 -2.99 7.45 -10.44
N ILE A 213 -3.08 6.65 -9.36
CA ILE A 213 -3.40 5.22 -9.45
C ILE A 213 -4.80 5.02 -10.05
N TYR A 214 -5.80 5.75 -9.58
CA TYR A 214 -7.16 5.66 -10.12
C TYR A 214 -7.24 6.16 -11.56
N ALA A 215 -6.56 7.24 -11.90
CA ALA A 215 -6.53 7.78 -13.26
C ALA A 215 -5.88 6.80 -14.24
N ALA A 216 -4.74 6.19 -13.88
CA ALA A 216 -4.09 5.17 -14.70
C ALA A 216 -5.02 3.95 -14.91
N ASN A 217 -5.72 3.53 -13.85
CA ASN A 217 -6.72 2.46 -13.95
C ASN A 217 -7.90 2.84 -14.86
N ALA A 218 -8.39 4.10 -14.82
CA ALA A 218 -9.42 4.57 -15.73
C ALA A 218 -8.94 4.47 -17.18
N VAL A 219 -7.75 5.03 -17.47
CA VAL A 219 -7.16 5.00 -18.82
C VAL A 219 -7.01 3.57 -19.35
N SER A 220 -6.48 2.66 -18.52
CA SER A 220 -6.31 1.25 -18.90
C SER A 220 -7.65 0.58 -19.23
N LYS A 221 -8.71 0.87 -18.44
CA LYS A 221 -10.05 0.30 -18.66
C LYS A 221 -10.73 0.87 -19.89
N TYR A 222 -10.56 2.16 -20.20
CA TYR A 222 -11.08 2.74 -21.46
C TYR A 222 -10.41 2.18 -22.72
N ARG A 223 -9.22 1.61 -22.60
CA ARG A 223 -8.50 0.96 -23.70
C ARG A 223 -8.82 -0.53 -23.87
N SER A 224 -9.72 -1.06 -23.06
CA SER A 224 -10.10 -2.47 -23.03
C SER A 224 -11.51 -2.66 -23.56
N ASP A 225 -11.66 -3.47 -24.59
CA ASP A 225 -12.96 -3.82 -25.16
C ASP A 225 -13.85 -4.54 -24.13
N ALA A 226 -13.27 -5.40 -23.30
CA ALA A 226 -14.01 -6.10 -22.24
C ALA A 226 -14.62 -5.12 -21.23
N TRP A 227 -13.88 -4.08 -20.84
CA TRP A 227 -14.37 -3.06 -19.91
C TRP A 227 -15.39 -2.12 -20.58
N THR A 228 -15.13 -1.69 -21.81
CA THR A 228 -16.02 -0.75 -22.53
C THR A 228 -17.26 -1.40 -23.09
N SER A 229 -17.32 -2.73 -23.20
CA SER A 229 -18.55 -3.49 -23.50
C SER A 229 -19.34 -3.90 -22.27
N GLY A 230 -18.79 -3.70 -21.03
CA GLY A 230 -19.47 -4.04 -19.79
C GLY A 230 -19.35 -5.51 -19.37
N ILE A 231 -18.52 -6.32 -20.06
CA ILE A 231 -18.38 -7.76 -19.80
C ILE A 231 -17.23 -8.10 -18.83
N ALA A 232 -16.34 -7.13 -18.53
CA ALA A 232 -15.15 -7.40 -17.73
C ALA A 232 -15.50 -7.88 -16.31
N VAL A 233 -16.34 -7.15 -15.57
CA VAL A 233 -16.70 -7.52 -14.20
C VAL A 233 -17.51 -8.82 -14.16
N PRO A 234 -18.54 -9.03 -15.01
CA PRO A 234 -19.21 -10.35 -15.11
C PRO A 234 -18.24 -11.51 -15.33
N ARG A 235 -17.25 -11.36 -16.23
CA ARG A 235 -16.24 -12.40 -16.50
C ARG A 235 -15.31 -12.62 -15.30
N ILE A 236 -14.81 -11.55 -14.66
CA ILE A 236 -13.93 -11.65 -13.49
C ILE A 236 -14.60 -12.42 -12.35
N PHE A 237 -15.91 -12.27 -12.17
CA PHE A 237 -16.65 -13.01 -11.14
C PHE A 237 -16.87 -14.49 -11.49
N GLN A 238 -16.51 -14.94 -12.68
CA GLN A 238 -16.45 -16.36 -13.06
C GLN A 238 -15.08 -16.99 -12.81
N LEU A 239 -14.10 -16.20 -12.36
CA LEU A 239 -12.78 -16.71 -11.95
C LEU A 239 -12.87 -17.22 -10.51
N GLU A 240 -12.97 -18.56 -10.35
CA GLU A 240 -13.18 -19.22 -9.06
C GLU A 240 -12.11 -18.84 -8.04
N GLU A 241 -10.86 -18.76 -8.47
CA GLU A 241 -9.71 -18.43 -7.62
C GLU A 241 -9.79 -17.06 -6.98
N PHE A 242 -10.57 -16.13 -7.56
CA PHE A 242 -10.75 -14.79 -7.01
C PHE A 242 -12.04 -14.60 -6.23
N THR A 243 -13.03 -15.47 -6.40
CA THR A 243 -14.40 -15.26 -5.91
C THR A 243 -14.59 -15.88 -4.53
N VAL A 244 -14.84 -15.05 -3.49
CA VAL A 244 -14.96 -15.49 -2.08
C VAL A 244 -16.11 -14.77 -1.38
N GLY A 245 -16.51 -15.25 -0.21
CA GLY A 245 -17.51 -14.61 0.64
C GLY A 245 -18.87 -14.46 -0.05
N LEU A 246 -19.26 -13.20 -0.33
CA LEU A 246 -20.51 -12.91 -1.06
C LEU A 246 -20.35 -13.05 -2.58
N GLY A 247 -19.14 -13.28 -3.08
CA GLY A 247 -18.84 -13.37 -4.51
C GLY A 247 -19.63 -14.42 -5.25
N PRO A 248 -19.71 -15.69 -4.81
CA PRO A 248 -20.50 -16.73 -5.47
C PRO A 248 -21.99 -16.34 -5.64
N PHE A 249 -22.58 -15.69 -4.63
CA PHE A 249 -23.95 -15.21 -4.74
C PHE A 249 -24.11 -14.09 -5.79
N VAL A 250 -23.14 -13.16 -5.85
CA VAL A 250 -23.21 -12.03 -6.78
C VAL A 250 -22.89 -12.49 -8.22
N SER A 251 -22.06 -13.52 -8.40
CA SER A 251 -21.67 -14.06 -9.71
C SER A 251 -22.84 -14.57 -10.56
N GLU A 252 -23.93 -14.97 -9.92
CA GLU A 252 -25.16 -15.43 -10.57
C GLU A 252 -25.97 -14.27 -11.22
N HIS A 253 -25.60 -13.00 -10.93
CA HIS A 253 -26.37 -11.83 -11.31
C HIS A 253 -25.63 -10.97 -12.36
N ALA A 254 -25.47 -11.48 -13.58
CA ALA A 254 -24.69 -10.84 -14.66
C ALA A 254 -25.10 -9.38 -14.93
N ALA A 255 -26.41 -9.04 -14.89
CA ALA A 255 -26.88 -7.67 -15.09
C ALA A 255 -26.42 -6.70 -13.99
N VAL A 256 -26.38 -7.17 -12.73
CA VAL A 256 -25.86 -6.39 -11.61
C VAL A 256 -24.36 -6.16 -11.79
N LEU A 257 -23.62 -7.19 -12.17
CA LEU A 257 -22.18 -7.10 -12.41
C LEU A 257 -21.84 -6.17 -13.59
N ALA A 258 -22.61 -6.21 -14.67
CA ALA A 258 -22.48 -5.27 -15.78
C ALA A 258 -22.74 -3.82 -15.34
N THR A 259 -23.73 -3.61 -14.46
CA THR A 259 -23.97 -2.28 -13.85
C THR A 259 -22.78 -1.83 -12.99
N ILE A 260 -22.25 -2.72 -12.16
CA ILE A 260 -21.04 -2.45 -11.34
C ILE A 260 -19.85 -2.12 -12.23
N ASN A 261 -19.69 -2.80 -13.38
CA ASN A 261 -18.63 -2.50 -14.35
C ASN A 261 -18.66 -1.03 -14.79
N TRP A 262 -19.81 -0.52 -15.20
CA TRP A 262 -19.96 0.86 -15.64
C TRP A 262 -19.82 1.87 -14.50
N LEU A 263 -20.41 1.57 -13.33
CA LEU A 263 -20.27 2.41 -12.15
C LEU A 263 -18.80 2.52 -11.71
N TRP A 264 -18.03 1.42 -11.81
CA TRP A 264 -16.61 1.43 -11.47
C TRP A 264 -15.79 2.30 -12.42
N ILE A 265 -16.00 2.19 -13.74
CA ILE A 265 -15.34 3.07 -14.72
C ILE A 265 -15.69 4.53 -14.47
N ALA A 266 -16.97 4.83 -14.25
CA ALA A 266 -17.42 6.20 -13.94
C ALA A 266 -16.78 6.74 -12.66
N LEU A 267 -16.71 5.92 -11.59
CA LEU A 267 -16.10 6.30 -10.32
C LEU A 267 -14.59 6.55 -10.48
N LEU A 268 -13.87 5.67 -11.19
CA LEU A 268 -12.45 5.88 -11.50
C LEU A 268 -12.22 7.18 -12.28
N SER A 269 -13.07 7.49 -13.26
CA SER A 269 -13.01 8.74 -14.02
C SER A 269 -13.27 9.96 -13.14
N ALA A 270 -14.16 9.82 -12.16
CA ALA A 270 -14.46 10.86 -11.18
C ALA A 270 -13.40 11.02 -10.07
N SER A 271 -12.32 10.21 -10.07
CA SER A 271 -11.30 10.24 -9.01
C SER A 271 -10.63 11.61 -8.81
N VAL A 272 -10.53 12.40 -9.87
CA VAL A 272 -10.02 13.79 -9.80
C VAL A 272 -10.81 14.65 -8.81
N LEU A 273 -12.10 14.36 -8.62
CA LEU A 273 -12.96 15.05 -7.66
C LEU A 273 -12.51 14.85 -6.20
N LEU A 274 -11.77 13.80 -5.89
CA LEU A 274 -11.14 13.62 -4.58
C LEU A 274 -10.22 14.81 -4.22
N VAL A 275 -9.58 15.44 -5.21
CA VAL A 275 -8.70 16.59 -5.00
C VAL A 275 -9.42 17.90 -5.30
N VAL A 276 -10.09 18.05 -6.44
CA VAL A 276 -10.66 19.35 -6.84
C VAL A 276 -11.98 19.68 -6.16
N ALA A 277 -12.70 18.71 -5.61
CA ALA A 277 -13.90 18.96 -4.83
C ALA A 277 -13.57 19.31 -3.37
N THR A 278 -14.49 19.97 -2.70
CA THR A 278 -14.42 20.33 -1.27
C THR A 278 -15.73 19.98 -0.56
N GLY A 279 -15.72 20.00 0.77
CA GLY A 279 -16.91 19.76 1.58
C GLY A 279 -17.57 18.41 1.33
N TRP A 280 -18.90 18.37 1.30
CA TRP A 280 -19.67 17.14 1.23
C TRP A 280 -19.59 16.41 -0.13
N LEU A 281 -19.30 17.12 -1.22
CA LEU A 281 -19.08 16.46 -2.52
C LEU A 281 -17.84 15.56 -2.46
N ARG A 282 -16.74 16.07 -1.88
CA ARG A 282 -15.53 15.25 -1.66
C ARG A 282 -15.81 14.04 -0.76
N VAL A 283 -16.61 14.23 0.30
CA VAL A 283 -17.05 13.14 1.19
C VAL A 283 -17.82 12.09 0.40
N GLY A 284 -18.79 12.48 -0.41
CA GLY A 284 -19.59 11.56 -1.23
C GLY A 284 -18.72 10.72 -2.17
N VAL A 285 -17.77 11.34 -2.88
CA VAL A 285 -16.84 10.63 -3.77
C VAL A 285 -15.93 9.68 -2.97
N ALA A 286 -15.38 10.14 -1.83
CA ALA A 286 -14.53 9.27 -0.99
C ALA A 286 -15.32 8.07 -0.44
N LEU A 287 -16.55 8.27 0.02
CA LEU A 287 -17.42 7.18 0.50
C LEU A 287 -17.80 6.21 -0.63
N ALA A 288 -18.03 6.70 -1.85
CA ALA A 288 -18.29 5.83 -2.99
C ALA A 288 -17.10 4.90 -3.28
N PHE A 289 -15.85 5.44 -3.23
CA PHE A 289 -14.65 4.61 -3.34
C PHE A 289 -14.49 3.64 -2.15
N VAL A 290 -14.73 4.08 -0.92
CA VAL A 290 -14.70 3.20 0.28
C VAL A 290 -15.70 2.06 0.11
N SER A 291 -16.94 2.37 -0.30
CA SER A 291 -17.98 1.35 -0.52
C SER A 291 -17.59 0.35 -1.62
N ALA A 292 -17.02 0.82 -2.73
CA ALA A 292 -16.55 -0.06 -3.79
C ALA A 292 -15.44 -1.00 -3.30
N HIS A 293 -14.47 -0.49 -2.52
CA HIS A 293 -13.40 -1.33 -1.97
C HIS A 293 -13.90 -2.29 -0.89
N LEU A 294 -14.87 -1.91 -0.07
CA LEU A 294 -15.54 -2.83 0.88
C LEU A 294 -16.30 -3.93 0.11
N GLY A 295 -16.98 -3.57 -0.98
CA GLY A 295 -17.61 -4.55 -1.87
C GLY A 295 -16.58 -5.55 -2.42
N MET A 296 -15.44 -5.06 -2.93
CA MET A 296 -14.33 -5.93 -3.39
C MET A 296 -13.82 -6.83 -2.26
N ALA A 297 -13.63 -6.31 -1.05
CA ALA A 297 -13.17 -7.11 0.10
C ALA A 297 -14.19 -8.19 0.51
N ALA A 298 -15.48 -7.92 0.36
CA ALA A 298 -16.55 -8.86 0.71
C ALA A 298 -16.77 -9.96 -0.35
N THR A 299 -16.33 -9.74 -1.59
CA THR A 299 -16.65 -10.63 -2.72
C THR A 299 -15.43 -11.26 -3.38
N MET A 300 -14.23 -10.69 -3.17
CA MET A 300 -13.02 -11.09 -3.91
C MET A 300 -11.79 -11.31 -3.03
N ARG A 301 -10.97 -12.28 -3.38
CA ARG A 301 -9.68 -12.61 -2.74
C ARG A 301 -8.57 -11.67 -3.24
N LEU A 302 -8.59 -10.41 -2.81
CA LEU A 302 -7.62 -9.39 -3.22
C LEU A 302 -6.59 -9.05 -2.12
N ALA A 303 -6.55 -9.82 -1.03
CA ALA A 303 -5.66 -9.63 0.13
C ALA A 303 -5.76 -8.20 0.70
N VAL A 304 -4.61 -7.53 0.89
CA VAL A 304 -4.53 -6.20 1.50
C VAL A 304 -5.00 -5.05 0.59
N PHE A 305 -5.20 -5.30 -0.72
CA PHE A 305 -5.46 -4.23 -1.69
C PHE A 305 -6.66 -3.32 -1.34
N PRO A 306 -7.88 -3.84 -1.11
CA PRO A 306 -9.02 -2.98 -0.81
C PRO A 306 -8.81 -2.13 0.45
N PHE A 307 -8.18 -2.70 1.45
CA PHE A 307 -7.97 -2.06 2.75
C PHE A 307 -6.89 -0.97 2.70
N VAL A 308 -5.83 -1.16 1.89
CA VAL A 308 -4.83 -0.10 1.66
C VAL A 308 -5.48 1.11 1.01
N MET A 309 -6.33 0.89 0.00
CA MET A 309 -7.03 1.99 -0.66
C MET A 309 -7.97 2.72 0.31
N ILE A 310 -8.72 1.99 1.14
CA ILE A 310 -9.58 2.57 2.19
C ILE A 310 -8.73 3.38 3.18
N ALA A 311 -7.60 2.84 3.64
CA ALA A 311 -6.73 3.55 4.58
C ALA A 311 -6.30 4.92 4.03
N VAL A 312 -5.88 4.98 2.76
CA VAL A 312 -5.47 6.25 2.13
C VAL A 312 -6.65 7.19 1.92
N LEU A 313 -7.84 6.66 1.61
CA LEU A 313 -9.06 7.47 1.45
C LEU A 313 -9.45 8.21 2.74
N LEU A 314 -9.05 7.74 3.92
CA LEU A 314 -9.27 8.45 5.18
C LEU A 314 -8.65 9.86 5.19
N LEU A 315 -7.58 10.08 4.43
CA LEU A 315 -6.91 11.39 4.33
C LEU A 315 -7.73 12.44 3.56
N PHE A 316 -8.76 12.01 2.82
CA PHE A 316 -9.62 12.91 2.04
C PHE A 316 -10.81 13.44 2.81
N PHE A 317 -11.09 12.94 4.01
CA PHE A 317 -12.22 13.40 4.81
C PHE A 317 -11.96 14.76 5.46
N PRO A 318 -12.89 15.73 5.29
CA PRO A 318 -12.77 17.07 5.87
C PRO A 318 -13.06 17.06 7.38
N PRO A 319 -12.75 18.18 8.09
CA PRO A 319 -12.95 18.30 9.54
C PRO A 319 -14.37 17.96 10.02
N GLY A 320 -15.41 18.27 9.22
CA GLY A 320 -16.80 17.96 9.57
C GLY A 320 -17.05 16.48 9.83
N VAL A 321 -16.41 15.57 9.05
CA VAL A 321 -16.51 14.12 9.27
C VAL A 321 -15.83 13.72 10.58
N TRP A 322 -14.66 14.25 10.86
CA TRP A 322 -13.91 13.95 12.08
C TRP A 322 -14.62 14.46 13.34
N ASN A 323 -15.30 15.61 13.26
CA ASN A 323 -16.15 16.12 14.34
C ASN A 323 -17.31 15.15 14.63
N LEU A 324 -17.93 14.56 13.61
CA LEU A 324 -18.98 13.55 13.79
C LEU A 324 -18.43 12.27 14.42
N VAL A 325 -17.24 11.81 14.00
CA VAL A 325 -16.57 10.64 14.59
C VAL A 325 -16.28 10.86 16.07
N GLU A 326 -15.72 12.01 16.44
CA GLU A 326 -15.44 12.33 17.85
C GLU A 326 -16.72 12.50 18.69
N ALA A 327 -17.78 13.05 18.12
CA ALA A 327 -19.06 13.16 18.81
C ALA A 327 -19.73 11.81 19.05
N ALA A 328 -19.51 10.84 18.13
CA ALA A 328 -20.05 9.49 18.23
C ALA A 328 -19.25 8.56 19.15
N THR A 329 -17.94 8.86 19.36
CA THR A 329 -17.09 8.06 20.26
C THR A 329 -17.24 8.58 21.71
N PRO A 330 -17.77 7.80 22.65
CA PRO A 330 -17.81 8.22 24.05
C PRO A 330 -16.37 8.47 24.53
N LYS A 331 -16.19 9.55 25.28
CA LYS A 331 -14.90 10.08 25.74
C LYS A 331 -14.07 9.01 26.47
N LEU A 332 -13.32 8.23 25.74
CA LEU A 332 -12.28 7.34 26.26
C LEU A 332 -11.03 8.12 26.71
N HIS A 333 -11.02 9.43 26.53
CA HIS A 333 -9.96 10.33 26.97
C HIS A 333 -10.53 11.21 28.08
N GLY A 334 -10.12 10.91 29.31
CA GLY A 334 -10.14 11.93 30.35
C GLY A 334 -9.34 13.12 29.84
N SER A 335 -10.02 14.11 29.23
CA SER A 335 -9.42 15.39 28.96
C SER A 335 -9.03 15.97 30.31
N ALA A 336 -7.73 16.01 30.62
CA ALA A 336 -7.22 16.99 31.55
C ALA A 336 -7.60 18.35 30.95
N ARG A 337 -8.78 18.84 31.30
CA ARG A 337 -9.10 20.26 31.17
C ARG A 337 -7.98 21.01 31.89
N PRO A 338 -7.32 21.98 31.26
CA PRO A 338 -6.55 22.93 32.00
C PRO A 338 -7.55 23.54 33.03
N ALA A 339 -7.24 23.36 34.32
CA ALA A 339 -7.98 24.02 35.38
C ALA A 339 -8.02 25.50 35.01
N GLU A 340 -9.21 26.04 34.74
CA GLU A 340 -9.46 27.49 34.72
C GLU A 340 -8.95 27.99 36.06
N ARG A 341 -7.77 28.63 36.03
CA ARG A 341 -7.33 29.45 37.14
C ARG A 341 -8.38 30.57 37.28
N GLU A 342 -9.31 30.37 38.22
CA GLU A 342 -10.08 31.47 38.76
C GLU A 342 -9.10 32.57 39.15
N SER A 343 -9.12 33.64 38.39
CA SER A 343 -8.45 34.89 38.71
C SER A 343 -9.12 35.45 39.95
N ARG A 344 -8.61 35.07 41.13
CA ARG A 344 -8.88 35.84 42.36
C ARG A 344 -8.11 37.14 42.23
N SER A 345 -8.85 38.19 41.92
CA SER A 345 -8.41 39.54 42.13
C SER A 345 -8.37 39.83 43.63
N ASP A 346 -7.18 39.74 44.21
CA ASP A 346 -6.90 40.47 45.44
C ASP A 346 -5.91 41.59 45.15
N GLY A 347 -6.39 42.83 45.43
CA GLY A 347 -5.61 44.03 45.30
C GLY A 347 -4.46 44.05 46.28
N GLY A 348 -3.28 44.37 45.80
CA GLY A 348 -2.06 44.59 46.56
C GLY A 348 -1.11 45.46 45.77
N SER A 349 -1.20 46.77 46.03
CA SER A 349 -0.19 47.75 45.65
C SER A 349 1.18 47.37 46.18
N ALA A 350 2.21 47.29 45.31
CA ALA A 350 3.58 47.65 45.68
C ALA A 350 4.57 47.56 44.52
N LYS A 351 5.21 48.70 44.31
CA LYS A 351 6.60 48.90 43.88
C LYS A 351 6.98 48.59 42.45
N GLU A 352 7.04 49.67 41.66
CA GLU A 352 8.05 49.87 40.61
C GLU A 352 9.44 49.53 41.16
N ALA A 353 10.04 48.52 40.62
CA ALA A 353 11.46 48.25 40.71
C ALA A 353 11.94 47.94 39.27
N ASP A 354 12.63 48.93 38.77
CA ASP A 354 13.71 48.90 37.81
C ASP A 354 13.98 47.53 37.13
N ARG A 355 13.55 47.37 35.89
CA ARG A 355 13.96 46.30 34.96
C ARG A 355 14.68 46.95 33.78
N SER A 356 15.88 47.44 34.08
CA SER A 356 16.92 47.61 33.05
C SER A 356 17.46 46.23 32.65
N ASP A 357 17.48 46.02 31.36
CA ASP A 357 18.44 45.21 30.61
C ASP A 357 18.61 43.75 31.00
N ALA A 358 17.65 42.89 30.62
CA ALA A 358 17.93 41.52 30.24
C ALA A 358 17.57 41.37 28.76
N GLU A 359 18.46 41.76 27.87
CA GLU A 359 18.51 41.31 26.48
C GLU A 359 18.52 39.78 26.54
N SER A 360 17.38 39.19 26.22
CA SER A 360 17.30 37.73 25.95
C SER A 360 18.16 37.48 24.74
N ALA A 361 19.39 37.09 24.98
CA ALA A 361 20.24 36.46 23.97
C ALA A 361 19.53 35.16 23.53
N THR A 362 18.71 35.28 22.50
CA THR A 362 18.25 34.12 21.73
C THR A 362 19.49 33.51 21.10
N GLU A 363 20.01 32.49 21.72
CA GLU A 363 21.18 31.74 21.24
C GLU A 363 20.83 31.16 19.88
N ALA A 364 21.21 31.86 18.81
CA ALA A 364 21.00 31.42 17.45
C ALA A 364 21.71 30.09 17.26
N ALA A 365 20.96 29.05 16.89
CA ALA A 365 21.49 27.72 16.63
C ALA A 365 22.74 27.80 15.74
N PRO A 366 23.81 27.03 16.04
CA PRO A 366 25.08 27.15 15.34
C PRO A 366 24.90 27.00 13.81
N PRO A 367 25.59 27.82 12.99
CA PRO A 367 25.37 27.89 11.54
C PRO A 367 25.60 26.56 10.79
N ALA A 368 26.24 25.59 11.41
CA ALA A 368 26.42 24.23 10.89
C ALA A 368 25.10 23.43 10.95
N LEU A 369 24.36 23.47 12.06
CA LEU A 369 23.09 22.79 12.23
C LEU A 369 22.00 23.32 11.27
N SER A 370 21.93 24.63 11.05
CA SER A 370 21.00 25.24 10.11
C SER A 370 21.30 24.83 8.65
N ARG A 371 22.57 24.65 8.28
CA ARG A 371 22.97 24.14 6.96
C ARG A 371 22.60 22.67 6.78
N VAL A 372 22.83 21.82 7.77
CA VAL A 372 22.45 20.40 7.75
C VAL A 372 20.93 20.25 7.64
N ARG A 373 20.16 20.97 8.45
CA ARG A 373 18.67 20.96 8.38
C ARG A 373 18.15 21.42 7.02
N ARG A 374 18.76 22.45 6.42
CA ARG A 374 18.41 22.91 5.07
C ARG A 374 18.73 21.86 4.02
N GLY A 375 19.88 21.19 4.13
CA GLY A 375 20.27 20.08 3.26
C GLY A 375 19.30 18.91 3.34
N ILE A 376 18.89 18.49 4.54
CA ILE A 376 17.90 17.41 4.75
C ILE A 376 16.55 17.79 4.15
N ARG A 377 16.06 19.02 4.34
CA ARG A 377 14.79 19.50 3.75
C ARG A 377 14.85 19.51 2.22
N ALA A 378 15.93 20.04 1.64
CA ALA A 378 16.12 20.02 0.19
C ALA A 378 16.20 18.59 -0.36
N GLY A 379 16.93 17.71 0.32
CA GLY A 379 17.04 16.29 -0.05
C GLY A 379 15.70 15.58 0.01
N SER A 380 14.91 15.75 1.08
CA SER A 380 13.57 15.15 1.19
C SER A 380 12.59 15.70 0.16
N THR A 381 12.66 16.98 -0.19
CA THR A 381 11.85 17.57 -1.25
C THR A 381 12.18 16.97 -2.61
N LEU A 382 13.48 16.89 -2.96
CA LEU A 382 13.93 16.26 -4.21
C LEU A 382 13.55 14.79 -4.29
N LEU A 383 13.69 14.07 -3.19
CA LEU A 383 13.32 12.65 -3.10
C LEU A 383 11.82 12.44 -3.33
N LEU A 384 10.95 13.22 -2.68
CA LEU A 384 9.50 13.11 -2.86
C LEU A 384 9.05 13.49 -4.27
N VAL A 385 9.59 14.58 -4.83
CA VAL A 385 9.24 15.00 -6.19
C VAL A 385 9.75 13.99 -7.20
N GLY A 386 11.01 13.56 -7.09
CA GLY A 386 11.60 12.54 -7.95
C GLY A 386 10.84 11.22 -7.89
N PHE A 387 10.49 10.77 -6.69
CA PHE A 387 9.68 9.59 -6.47
C PHE A 387 8.30 9.70 -7.14
N PHE A 388 7.59 10.80 -6.93
CA PHE A 388 6.27 11.00 -7.52
C PHE A 388 6.32 11.05 -9.06
N LEU A 389 7.29 11.77 -9.63
CA LEU A 389 7.47 11.84 -11.09
C LEU A 389 7.83 10.47 -11.68
N ALA A 390 8.72 9.72 -11.02
CA ALA A 390 9.07 8.36 -11.43
C ALA A 390 7.85 7.43 -11.36
N LEU A 391 7.03 7.55 -10.31
CA LEU A 391 5.81 6.78 -10.14
C LEU A 391 4.78 7.09 -11.24
N VAL A 392 4.55 8.37 -11.53
CA VAL A 392 3.63 8.80 -12.60
C VAL A 392 4.14 8.33 -13.96
N TRP A 393 5.44 8.46 -14.22
CA TRP A 393 6.03 7.95 -15.46
C TRP A 393 5.88 6.44 -15.61
N TRP A 394 6.19 5.68 -14.54
CA TRP A 394 6.01 4.23 -14.54
C TRP A 394 4.54 3.82 -14.79
N GLN A 395 3.57 4.51 -14.17
CA GLN A 395 2.14 4.27 -14.42
C GLN A 395 1.76 4.63 -15.87
N ALA A 396 2.29 5.74 -16.41
CA ALA A 396 2.06 6.15 -17.80
C ALA A 396 2.62 5.10 -18.80
N ALA A 397 3.76 4.49 -18.47
CA ALA A 397 4.30 3.38 -19.25
C ALA A 397 3.42 2.12 -19.15
N GLY A 398 2.97 1.76 -17.95
CA GLY A 398 2.08 0.62 -17.72
C GLY A 398 0.72 0.73 -18.43
N VAL A 399 0.29 1.95 -18.80
CA VAL A 399 -0.89 2.17 -19.66
C VAL A 399 -0.53 2.48 -21.11
N GLY A 400 0.74 2.32 -21.52
CA GLY A 400 1.20 2.49 -22.90
C GLY A 400 1.14 3.94 -23.42
N LEU A 401 1.33 4.94 -22.53
CA LEU A 401 1.43 6.35 -22.94
C LEU A 401 2.87 6.77 -23.22
N VAL A 402 3.85 6.09 -22.63
CA VAL A 402 5.28 6.29 -22.80
C VAL A 402 5.99 4.94 -22.77
N ASP A 403 7.14 4.85 -23.42
CA ASP A 403 7.97 3.64 -23.39
C ASP A 403 8.92 3.68 -22.18
N LEU A 404 9.10 2.54 -21.51
CA LEU A 404 10.19 2.37 -20.56
C LEU A 404 11.49 2.09 -21.30
N PRO A 405 12.64 2.57 -20.79
CA PRO A 405 13.94 2.15 -21.30
C PRO A 405 14.05 0.62 -21.24
N ALA A 406 14.43 -0.01 -22.35
CA ALA A 406 14.64 -1.44 -22.39
C ALA A 406 15.66 -1.84 -21.31
N SER A 407 15.26 -2.72 -20.37
CA SER A 407 16.19 -3.27 -19.39
C SER A 407 16.69 -4.61 -19.90
N ASP A 408 18.01 -4.76 -20.06
CA ASP A 408 18.68 -6.02 -20.41
C ASP A 408 18.58 -7.08 -19.30
N SER A 409 18.06 -6.70 -18.14
CA SER A 409 17.84 -7.60 -17.00
C SER A 409 16.41 -8.16 -17.06
N GLY A 410 16.26 -9.40 -17.43
CA GLY A 410 15.10 -10.27 -17.68
C GLY A 410 13.84 -10.18 -16.81
N GLY A 411 13.52 -9.03 -16.27
CA GLY A 411 12.27 -8.71 -15.58
C GLY A 411 11.66 -7.46 -16.21
N ASP A 412 10.61 -7.61 -16.98
CA ASP A 412 9.91 -6.48 -17.56
C ASP A 412 9.14 -5.74 -16.45
N LEU A 413 9.63 -4.54 -16.09
CA LEU A 413 8.95 -3.66 -15.12
C LEU A 413 7.56 -3.22 -15.63
N SER A 414 7.27 -3.39 -16.91
CA SER A 414 5.94 -3.14 -17.49
C SER A 414 4.92 -4.19 -17.08
N GLU A 415 5.34 -5.43 -16.76
CA GLU A 415 4.45 -6.47 -16.26
C GLU A 415 3.91 -6.18 -14.84
N VAL A 416 4.60 -5.32 -14.08
CA VAL A 416 4.18 -4.91 -12.73
C VAL A 416 3.35 -3.64 -12.81
N SER A 417 2.19 -3.69 -13.46
CA SER A 417 1.28 -2.55 -13.48
C SER A 417 0.22 -2.65 -12.38
N TRP A 418 -0.27 -1.49 -11.89
CA TRP A 418 -1.42 -1.44 -10.97
C TRP A 418 -2.75 -1.31 -11.72
N SER A 419 -2.82 -1.85 -12.95
CA SER A 419 -4.01 -1.74 -13.80
C SER A 419 -5.13 -2.71 -13.41
N PHE A 420 -4.90 -3.64 -12.49
CA PHE A 420 -5.88 -4.58 -11.92
C PHE A 420 -6.96 -5.04 -12.92
N PHE A 421 -6.78 -6.22 -13.49
CA PHE A 421 -7.69 -6.77 -14.51
C PHE A 421 -7.88 -5.90 -15.77
N ALA A 422 -6.87 -5.08 -16.10
CA ALA A 422 -6.91 -4.24 -17.31
C ALA A 422 -5.50 -4.15 -17.94
N PRO A 423 -5.38 -3.97 -19.25
CA PRO A 423 -6.49 -3.84 -20.20
C PRO A 423 -7.24 -5.16 -20.47
N ASN A 424 -6.57 -6.32 -20.27
CA ASN A 424 -7.12 -7.63 -20.57
C ASN A 424 -7.40 -8.38 -19.26
N PRO A 425 -8.66 -8.39 -18.76
CA PRO A 425 -9.01 -9.26 -17.65
C PRO A 425 -8.79 -10.72 -18.06
N PRO A 426 -8.35 -11.61 -17.13
CA PRO A 426 -8.23 -13.02 -17.43
C PRO A 426 -9.54 -13.56 -18.02
N ASP A 427 -9.41 -14.42 -19.02
CA ASP A 427 -10.51 -15.05 -19.74
C ASP A 427 -10.62 -16.55 -19.43
N ALA A 428 -9.77 -17.05 -18.53
CA ALA A 428 -9.79 -18.42 -18.01
C ALA A 428 -9.57 -18.44 -16.51
N SER A 429 -10.32 -19.28 -15.81
CA SER A 429 -10.02 -19.70 -14.43
C SER A 429 -8.90 -20.72 -14.43
N SER A 430 -8.03 -20.70 -13.42
CA SER A 430 -6.86 -21.60 -13.40
C SER A 430 -6.56 -22.15 -12.00
N TRP A 431 -6.09 -23.41 -11.99
CA TRP A 431 -5.69 -24.14 -10.77
C TRP A 431 -4.53 -25.10 -11.04
N TYR A 432 -4.02 -25.70 -9.98
CA TYR A 432 -2.96 -26.71 -10.06
C TYR A 432 -3.46 -28.06 -9.57
N VAL A 433 -3.10 -29.12 -10.33
CA VAL A 433 -3.25 -30.52 -9.96
C VAL A 433 -1.86 -31.12 -9.82
N VAL A 434 -1.60 -31.78 -8.70
CA VAL A 434 -0.29 -32.40 -8.43
C VAL A 434 -0.47 -33.91 -8.35
N ARG A 435 -0.19 -34.59 -9.47
CA ARG A 435 -0.25 -36.05 -9.57
C ARG A 435 1.00 -36.67 -8.96
N GLY A 436 0.83 -37.47 -7.92
CA GLY A 436 1.85 -38.35 -7.37
C GLY A 436 1.72 -39.76 -7.94
N THR A 437 2.82 -40.37 -8.34
CA THR A 437 2.90 -41.80 -8.69
C THR A 437 3.50 -42.53 -7.50
N LEU A 438 2.77 -43.49 -6.94
CA LEU A 438 3.22 -44.32 -5.83
C LEU A 438 4.13 -45.45 -6.33
N GLU A 439 4.93 -46.06 -5.45
CA GLU A 439 5.72 -47.26 -5.74
C GLU A 439 4.86 -48.42 -6.27
N SER A 440 3.57 -48.45 -5.95
CA SER A 440 2.58 -49.40 -6.48
C SER A 440 2.22 -49.17 -7.96
N GLY A 441 2.61 -48.02 -8.54
CA GLY A 441 2.18 -47.57 -9.85
C GLY A 441 0.81 -46.81 -9.85
N GLU A 442 0.15 -46.74 -8.71
CA GLU A 442 -1.11 -45.98 -8.56
C GLU A 442 -0.84 -44.47 -8.63
N SER A 443 -1.75 -43.71 -9.26
CA SER A 443 -1.70 -42.26 -9.32
C SER A 443 -2.73 -41.63 -8.40
N ILE A 444 -2.31 -40.66 -7.58
CA ILE A 444 -3.16 -39.90 -6.64
C ILE A 444 -2.95 -38.42 -6.84
N ASP A 445 -3.94 -37.61 -6.51
CA ASP A 445 -3.73 -36.19 -6.22
C ASP A 445 -3.02 -36.05 -4.87
N VAL A 446 -1.80 -35.52 -4.85
CA VAL A 446 -0.99 -35.43 -3.63
C VAL A 446 -1.63 -34.47 -2.60
N ARG A 447 -2.39 -33.48 -3.06
CA ARG A 447 -3.04 -32.50 -2.21
C ARG A 447 -4.23 -33.12 -1.45
N ASP A 448 -5.13 -33.77 -2.15
CA ASP A 448 -6.41 -34.23 -1.60
C ASP A 448 -6.43 -35.73 -1.34
N ARG A 449 -5.40 -36.49 -1.80
CA ARG A 449 -5.25 -37.95 -1.67
C ARG A 449 -6.30 -38.78 -2.42
N ASP A 450 -7.12 -38.11 -3.23
CA ASP A 450 -8.16 -38.70 -4.06
C ASP A 450 -7.62 -39.12 -5.44
N PRO A 451 -8.39 -39.89 -6.23
CA PRO A 451 -8.05 -40.12 -7.63
C PRO A 451 -7.83 -38.80 -8.36
N VAL A 452 -6.81 -38.77 -9.24
CA VAL A 452 -6.49 -37.57 -10.02
C VAL A 452 -7.67 -37.15 -10.88
N THR A 453 -8.17 -35.94 -10.69
CA THR A 453 -9.14 -35.29 -11.57
C THR A 453 -8.62 -33.93 -11.99
N TYR A 454 -9.01 -33.50 -13.18
CA TYR A 454 -8.71 -32.16 -13.70
C TYR A 454 -9.95 -31.30 -13.71
N ASP A 455 -11.04 -31.73 -13.06
CA ASP A 455 -12.29 -31.00 -12.97
C ASP A 455 -12.08 -29.68 -12.22
N ARG A 456 -12.92 -28.72 -12.53
CA ARG A 456 -12.91 -27.41 -11.89
C ARG A 456 -13.21 -27.55 -10.39
N PRO A 457 -12.37 -27.00 -9.50
CA PRO A 457 -12.67 -26.95 -8.08
C PRO A 457 -13.98 -26.18 -7.82
N PRO A 458 -14.77 -26.58 -6.81
CA PRO A 458 -16.07 -25.96 -6.55
C PRO A 458 -15.99 -24.56 -5.96
N ASP A 459 -14.86 -24.20 -5.37
CA ASP A 459 -14.67 -22.88 -4.76
C ASP A 459 -13.21 -22.43 -4.70
N ALA A 460 -13.01 -21.17 -4.30
CA ALA A 460 -11.69 -20.58 -4.18
C ALA A 460 -10.80 -21.23 -3.09
N ALA A 461 -11.37 -21.84 -2.05
CA ALA A 461 -10.57 -22.46 -0.98
C ALA A 461 -10.03 -23.80 -1.46
N GLU A 462 -10.80 -24.56 -2.24
CA GLU A 462 -10.34 -25.77 -2.88
C GLU A 462 -9.41 -25.48 -4.06
N THR A 463 -9.59 -24.36 -4.77
CA THR A 463 -8.63 -23.92 -5.80
C THR A 463 -7.26 -23.63 -5.19
N TYR A 464 -7.20 -22.82 -4.13
CA TYR A 464 -5.97 -22.46 -3.42
C TYR A 464 -6.21 -22.39 -1.91
N PRO A 465 -5.49 -23.17 -1.08
CA PRO A 465 -5.77 -23.28 0.36
C PRO A 465 -5.57 -21.96 1.13
N THR A 466 -4.75 -21.05 0.62
CA THR A 466 -4.53 -19.73 1.23
C THR A 466 -4.32 -18.64 0.19
N THR A 467 -4.47 -17.39 0.61
CA THR A 467 -4.18 -16.22 -0.25
C THR A 467 -2.73 -16.19 -0.75
N LEU A 468 -1.76 -16.67 0.04
CA LEU A 468 -0.36 -16.74 -0.42
C LEU A 468 -0.17 -17.78 -1.52
N TRP A 469 -0.82 -18.94 -1.41
CA TRP A 469 -0.81 -19.96 -2.47
C TRP A 469 -1.47 -19.43 -3.75
N HIS A 470 -2.56 -18.69 -3.63
CA HIS A 470 -3.19 -18.06 -4.78
C HIS A 470 -2.25 -17.03 -5.45
N GLN A 471 -1.63 -16.12 -4.68
CA GLN A 471 -0.68 -15.14 -5.24
C GLN A 471 0.52 -15.82 -5.90
N PHE A 472 1.08 -16.84 -5.23
CA PHE A 472 2.20 -17.61 -5.73
C PHE A 472 1.85 -18.35 -7.02
N GLY A 473 0.76 -19.11 -7.04
CA GLY A 473 0.29 -19.86 -8.20
C GLY A 473 -0.03 -18.98 -9.39
N PHE A 474 -0.74 -17.86 -9.15
CA PHE A 474 -1.07 -16.90 -10.20
C PHE A 474 0.16 -16.33 -10.92
N ARG A 475 1.27 -16.10 -10.19
CA ARG A 475 2.53 -15.66 -10.79
C ARG A 475 3.36 -16.79 -11.36
N LEU A 476 3.23 -17.99 -10.80
CA LEU A 476 3.98 -19.17 -11.25
C LEU A 476 3.53 -19.65 -12.65
N LYS A 477 2.26 -19.42 -13.03
CA LYS A 477 1.69 -19.94 -14.29
C LYS A 477 2.51 -19.59 -15.54
N ASN A 478 3.10 -18.41 -15.57
CA ASN A 478 3.93 -17.93 -16.68
C ASN A 478 5.44 -18.22 -16.49
N ALA A 479 5.81 -18.96 -15.43
CA ALA A 479 7.20 -19.24 -15.12
C ALA A 479 7.73 -20.44 -15.91
N GLY A 480 9.04 -20.43 -16.19
CA GLY A 480 9.72 -21.57 -16.80
C GLY A 480 9.89 -22.75 -15.83
N GLU A 481 10.23 -23.93 -16.36
CA GLU A 481 10.37 -25.20 -15.62
C GLU A 481 11.27 -25.10 -14.38
N SER A 482 12.37 -24.33 -14.44
CA SER A 482 13.30 -24.16 -13.32
C SER A 482 12.63 -23.67 -12.03
N ARG A 483 11.52 -22.92 -12.16
CA ARG A 483 10.77 -22.39 -11.02
C ARG A 483 9.76 -23.37 -10.44
N TYR A 484 9.37 -24.39 -11.20
CA TYR A 484 8.52 -25.48 -10.73
C TYR A 484 9.30 -26.56 -9.97
N ARG A 485 10.63 -26.69 -10.18
CA ARG A 485 11.46 -27.70 -9.50
C ARG A 485 11.40 -27.58 -7.96
N PRO A 486 11.57 -26.40 -7.33
CA PRO A 486 11.43 -26.28 -5.88
C PRO A 486 10.02 -26.62 -5.39
N VAL A 487 8.98 -26.34 -6.20
CA VAL A 487 7.60 -26.69 -5.86
C VAL A 487 7.42 -28.20 -5.86
N ALA A 488 7.94 -28.91 -6.87
CA ALA A 488 7.90 -30.37 -6.93
C ALA A 488 8.66 -30.99 -5.73
N ALA A 489 9.88 -30.51 -5.43
CA ALA A 489 10.65 -30.95 -4.27
C ALA A 489 9.89 -30.72 -2.95
N TYR A 490 9.30 -29.52 -2.79
CA TYR A 490 8.49 -29.20 -1.63
C TYR A 490 7.31 -30.15 -1.43
N VAL A 491 6.66 -30.58 -2.51
CA VAL A 491 5.55 -31.54 -2.47
C VAL A 491 6.06 -32.94 -2.14
N CYS A 492 7.15 -33.39 -2.79
CA CYS A 492 7.79 -34.70 -2.50
C CYS A 492 8.11 -34.85 -1.01
N GLU A 493 8.79 -33.86 -0.42
CA GLU A 493 9.22 -33.92 0.99
C GLU A 493 8.06 -33.93 1.99
N ARG A 494 6.87 -33.47 1.59
CA ARG A 494 5.69 -33.36 2.46
C ARG A 494 4.58 -34.34 2.16
N SER A 495 4.79 -35.19 1.17
CA SER A 495 3.88 -36.31 0.91
C SER A 495 3.98 -37.32 2.05
N ASP A 496 2.85 -37.62 2.69
CA ASP A 496 2.76 -38.65 3.73
C ASP A 496 2.84 -40.08 3.18
N ARG A 497 2.83 -40.27 1.86
CA ARG A 497 2.95 -41.55 1.16
C ARG A 497 4.29 -41.63 0.44
N SER A 498 4.78 -42.83 0.22
CA SER A 498 5.97 -43.10 -0.61
C SER A 498 5.64 -42.78 -2.07
N VAL A 499 5.78 -41.51 -2.44
CA VAL A 499 5.61 -41.06 -3.82
C VAL A 499 6.95 -41.20 -4.54
N GLU A 500 6.98 -41.95 -5.64
CA GLU A 500 8.17 -42.15 -6.48
C GLU A 500 8.44 -40.90 -7.35
N SER A 501 7.37 -40.31 -7.86
CA SER A 501 7.48 -39.09 -8.67
C SER A 501 6.25 -38.22 -8.56
N VAL A 502 6.44 -36.91 -8.76
CA VAL A 502 5.35 -35.92 -8.85
C VAL A 502 5.31 -35.30 -10.23
N THR A 503 4.11 -35.06 -10.75
CA THR A 503 3.87 -34.29 -11.96
C THR A 503 2.94 -33.13 -11.61
N VAL A 504 3.38 -31.89 -11.85
CA VAL A 504 2.58 -30.68 -11.62
C VAL A 504 1.92 -30.27 -12.91
N PHE A 505 0.60 -30.20 -12.89
CA PHE A 505 -0.21 -29.68 -13.99
C PHE A 505 -0.76 -28.30 -13.63
N HIS A 506 -0.69 -27.38 -14.57
CA HIS A 506 -1.48 -26.16 -14.57
C HIS A 506 -2.70 -26.41 -15.44
N VAL A 507 -3.87 -26.22 -14.89
CA VAL A 507 -5.14 -26.45 -15.58
C VAL A 507 -5.81 -25.11 -15.81
N GLU A 508 -6.26 -24.85 -17.03
CA GLU A 508 -7.03 -23.66 -17.39
C GLU A 508 -8.39 -24.08 -17.94
N GLN A 509 -9.42 -23.30 -17.63
CA GLN A 509 -10.74 -23.44 -18.22
C GLN A 509 -11.25 -22.07 -18.62
N PRO A 510 -11.51 -21.82 -19.92
CA PRO A 510 -12.07 -20.56 -20.37
C PRO A 510 -13.38 -20.22 -19.67
N VAL A 511 -13.62 -18.92 -19.46
CA VAL A 511 -14.84 -18.40 -18.87
C VAL A 511 -15.42 -17.26 -19.71
N ASP A 512 -16.73 -17.21 -19.79
CA ASP A 512 -17.47 -16.07 -20.30
C ASP A 512 -18.27 -15.39 -19.18
N PRO A 513 -19.03 -14.31 -19.43
CA PRO A 513 -19.85 -13.66 -18.41
C PRO A 513 -20.94 -14.54 -17.78
N ASN A 514 -21.26 -15.70 -18.36
CA ASN A 514 -22.34 -16.60 -17.90
C ASN A 514 -21.81 -17.88 -17.24
N GLY A 515 -20.49 -18.10 -17.26
CA GLY A 515 -19.88 -19.26 -16.62
C GLY A 515 -18.72 -19.86 -17.39
N PRO A 516 -18.25 -21.07 -17.01
CA PRO A 516 -17.18 -21.79 -17.67
C PRO A 516 -17.59 -22.24 -19.08
N VAL A 517 -16.63 -22.23 -20.00
CA VAL A 517 -16.79 -22.62 -21.40
C VAL A 517 -15.84 -23.75 -21.74
N GLY A 518 -16.34 -24.84 -22.32
CA GLY A 518 -15.50 -25.98 -22.72
C GLY A 518 -15.05 -26.85 -21.54
N ALA A 519 -14.14 -27.77 -21.82
CA ALA A 519 -13.54 -28.64 -20.82
C ALA A 519 -12.27 -28.00 -20.24
N PRO A 520 -11.86 -28.36 -19.00
CA PRO A 520 -10.54 -28.00 -18.46
C PRO A 520 -9.41 -28.54 -19.33
N GLU A 521 -8.37 -27.72 -19.52
CA GLU A 521 -7.19 -28.05 -20.33
C GLU A 521 -5.97 -28.17 -19.41
N PRO A 522 -5.52 -29.40 -19.05
CA PRO A 522 -4.33 -29.60 -18.24
C PRO A 522 -3.05 -29.49 -19.06
N GLU A 523 -2.10 -28.70 -18.59
CA GLU A 523 -0.76 -28.57 -19.16
C GLU A 523 0.28 -29.06 -18.14
N GLU A 524 1.10 -30.05 -18.53
CA GLU A 524 2.20 -30.53 -17.71
C GLU A 524 3.30 -29.46 -17.62
N ARG A 525 3.63 -29.00 -16.40
CA ARG A 525 4.66 -27.98 -16.16
C ARG A 525 6.00 -28.59 -15.76
N ILE A 526 5.97 -29.66 -14.98
CA ILE A 526 7.17 -30.41 -14.57
C ILE A 526 6.79 -31.82 -14.15
N ARG A 527 7.73 -32.74 -14.39
CA ARG A 527 7.77 -34.07 -13.79
C ARG A 527 9.09 -34.26 -13.06
N ALA A 528 9.06 -34.62 -11.80
CA ALA A 528 10.24 -34.82 -10.97
C ALA A 528 10.14 -36.12 -10.18
N ALA A 529 11.28 -36.82 -10.05
CA ALA A 529 11.40 -37.96 -9.15
C ALA A 529 11.50 -37.44 -7.70
N CYS A 530 10.87 -38.12 -6.78
CA CYS A 530 11.01 -37.88 -5.36
C CYS A 530 12.14 -38.78 -4.80
#